data_0e4ae2882924d2aba8eb59e58db0a45f
#
_entry.id   0e4ae2882924d2aba8eb59e58db0a45f
#
_cell.length_a   1.000
_cell.length_b   1.000
_cell.length_c   1.000
_cell.angle_alpha   90.00
_cell.angle_beta   90.00
_cell.angle_gamma   90.00
#
_symmetry.space_group_name_H-M   'P 1'
#
loop_
_entity.id
_entity.type
_entity.pdbx_description
1 polymer ?
#
loop_
_entity_poly.entity_id
_entity_poly.type
_entity_poly.pdbx_seq_one_letter_code
_entity_poly.pdbx_strand_id
1 'polypeptide(L)'
;MIISYASNAVLSKARAMYGKRISKKNYEELLACRNIPDLASYLKKKTPYGEVLKDINENSVHRSDLEDRLKLKLFIDFETLGRYDLSVGEHFCDYFVSRAEIEQFMHTIMLISAGKPGGYRF
;
A
#
# COMPACT_ATOMS: atom_id res chain seq x y z
N MET A 1 -21.42 9.91 23.29
CA MET A 1 -20.12 9.65 23.96
C MET A 1 -19.26 8.62 23.22
N ILE A 2 -19.79 7.51 22.71
CA ILE A 2 -19.05 6.46 21.96
C ILE A 2 -18.42 7.01 20.67
N ILE A 3 -19.12 7.86 19.94
CA ILE A 3 -18.64 8.49 18.68
C ILE A 3 -17.36 9.29 18.89
N SER A 4 -17.22 10.00 20.00
CA SER A 4 -16.04 10.82 20.31
C SER A 4 -14.80 9.97 20.57
N TYR A 5 -14.95 8.81 21.21
CA TYR A 5 -13.82 7.91 21.48
C TYR A 5 -13.31 7.20 20.20
N ALA A 6 -14.22 6.74 19.36
CA ALA A 6 -13.88 6.10 18.09
C ALA A 6 -13.15 7.08 17.16
N SER A 7 -13.64 8.31 17.04
CA SER A 7 -12.98 9.37 16.27
C SER A 7 -11.57 9.67 16.77
N ASN A 8 -11.37 9.70 18.10
CA ASN A 8 -10.05 9.91 18.68
C ASN A 8 -9.09 8.73 18.44
N ALA A 9 -9.61 7.49 18.44
CA ALA A 9 -8.80 6.30 18.15
C ALA A 9 -8.31 6.30 16.70
N VAL A 10 -9.19 6.58 15.73
CA VAL A 10 -8.84 6.73 14.31
C VAL A 10 -7.81 7.84 14.13
N LEU A 11 -8.04 9.01 14.72
CA LEU A 11 -7.12 10.15 14.62
C LEU A 11 -5.73 9.83 15.20
N SER A 12 -5.68 9.18 16.36
CA SER A 12 -4.42 8.77 16.99
C SER A 12 -3.66 7.77 16.13
N LYS A 13 -4.37 6.78 15.56
CA LYS A 13 -3.78 5.80 14.65
C LYS A 13 -3.28 6.46 13.37
N ALA A 14 -4.07 7.33 12.76
CA ALA A 14 -3.70 8.05 11.56
C ALA A 14 -2.45 8.94 11.79
N ARG A 15 -2.37 9.63 12.93
CA ARG A 15 -1.17 10.41 13.32
C ARG A 15 0.06 9.54 13.48
N ALA A 16 -0.07 8.37 14.11
CA ALA A 16 1.03 7.43 14.27
C ALA A 16 1.53 6.90 12.91
N MET A 17 0.62 6.60 11.98
CA MET A 17 0.96 6.18 10.62
C MET A 17 1.61 7.34 9.84
N TYR A 18 1.07 8.55 9.95
CA TYR A 18 1.64 9.73 9.33
C TYR A 18 3.06 10.03 9.83
N GLY A 19 3.32 9.83 11.12
CA GLY A 19 4.66 9.98 11.71
C GLY A 19 5.70 9.01 11.12
N LYS A 20 5.26 7.89 10.59
CA LYS A 20 6.13 6.89 9.93
C LYS A 20 6.29 7.11 8.42
N ARG A 21 5.67 8.13 7.84
CA ARG A 21 5.75 8.38 6.39
C ARG A 21 7.18 8.59 5.91
N ILE A 22 7.39 8.41 4.62
CA ILE A 22 8.65 8.75 3.96
C ILE A 22 8.95 10.25 4.17
N SER A 23 10.12 10.54 4.72
CA SER A 23 10.60 11.90 4.96
C SER A 23 11.26 12.48 3.70
N LYS A 24 11.49 13.81 3.69
CA LYS A 24 12.23 14.46 2.62
C LYS A 24 13.61 13.82 2.41
N LYS A 25 14.32 13.51 3.50
CA LYS A 25 15.62 12.82 3.43
C LYS A 25 15.51 11.44 2.76
N ASN A 26 14.47 10.67 3.08
CA ASN A 26 14.26 9.39 2.42
C ASN A 26 14.03 9.54 0.91
N TYR A 27 13.30 10.58 0.48
CA TYR A 27 13.11 10.85 -0.95
C TYR A 27 14.42 11.22 -1.65
N GLU A 28 15.28 12.01 -1.01
CA GLU A 28 16.61 12.35 -1.53
C GLU A 28 17.48 11.09 -1.68
N GLU A 29 17.45 10.19 -0.71
CA GLU A 29 18.16 8.92 -0.76
C GLU A 29 17.58 7.96 -1.83
N LEU A 30 16.25 7.94 -2.00
CA LEU A 30 15.58 7.17 -3.07
C LEU A 30 15.95 7.68 -4.45
N LEU A 31 16.05 8.99 -4.65
CA LEU A 31 16.48 9.60 -5.92
C LEU A 31 17.94 9.29 -6.24
N ALA A 32 18.77 8.98 -5.24
CA ALA A 32 20.15 8.57 -5.44
C ALA A 32 20.29 7.09 -5.84
N CYS A 33 19.24 6.27 -5.72
CA CYS A 33 19.25 4.88 -6.16
C CYS A 33 19.40 4.78 -7.69
N ARG A 34 20.28 3.91 -8.15
CA ARG A 34 20.63 3.81 -9.59
C ARG A 34 19.79 2.79 -10.35
N ASN A 35 19.25 1.80 -9.65
CA ASN A 35 18.53 0.68 -10.25
C ASN A 35 17.37 0.23 -9.35
N ILE A 36 16.51 -0.65 -9.87
CA ILE A 36 15.37 -1.19 -9.14
C ILE A 36 15.77 -2.04 -7.93
N PRO A 37 16.79 -2.91 -7.99
CA PRO A 37 17.29 -3.62 -6.81
C PRO A 37 17.68 -2.70 -5.64
N ASP A 38 18.44 -1.64 -5.92
CA ASP A 38 18.84 -0.69 -4.87
C ASP A 38 17.63 0.01 -4.26
N LEU A 39 16.68 0.43 -5.10
CA LEU A 39 15.43 1.06 -4.67
C LEU A 39 14.60 0.11 -3.79
N ALA A 40 14.44 -1.15 -4.21
CA ALA A 40 13.72 -2.17 -3.46
C ALA A 40 14.39 -2.46 -2.10
N SER A 41 15.73 -2.59 -2.09
CA SER A 41 16.51 -2.78 -0.86
C SER A 41 16.35 -1.60 0.10
N TYR A 42 16.41 -0.38 -0.41
CA TYR A 42 16.22 0.81 0.39
C TYR A 42 14.81 0.85 1.01
N LEU A 43 13.77 0.69 0.18
CA LEU A 43 12.36 0.68 0.63
C LEU A 43 12.11 -0.40 1.68
N LYS A 44 12.70 -1.60 1.50
CA LYS A 44 12.56 -2.73 2.42
C LYS A 44 13.21 -2.46 3.79
N LYS A 45 14.41 -1.84 3.80
CA LYS A 45 15.23 -1.69 5.02
C LYS A 45 15.01 -0.38 5.76
N LYS A 46 14.66 0.69 5.06
CA LYS A 46 14.68 2.06 5.59
C LYS A 46 13.31 2.74 5.66
N THR A 47 12.26 2.06 5.22
CA THR A 47 10.91 2.65 5.16
C THR A 47 9.85 1.70 5.73
N PRO A 48 8.64 2.19 6.05
CA PRO A 48 7.52 1.36 6.48
C PRO A 48 7.05 0.34 5.44
N TYR A 49 7.48 0.48 4.18
CA TYR A 49 7.15 -0.46 3.10
C TYR A 49 7.85 -1.81 3.25
N GLY A 50 8.83 -1.94 4.14
CA GLY A 50 9.50 -3.21 4.43
C GLY A 50 8.53 -4.32 4.83
N GLU A 51 7.38 -3.98 5.40
CA GLU A 51 6.35 -4.95 5.79
C GLU A 51 5.78 -5.71 4.58
N VAL A 52 5.48 -5.01 3.50
CA VAL A 52 4.91 -5.58 2.26
C VAL A 52 5.98 -6.10 1.29
N LEU A 53 7.24 -5.78 1.55
CA LEU A 53 8.37 -6.16 0.71
C LEU A 53 9.18 -7.35 1.29
N LYS A 54 8.73 -7.96 2.39
CA LYS A 54 9.47 -9.03 3.08
C LYS A 54 9.84 -10.19 2.15
N ASP A 55 8.89 -10.62 1.34
CA ASP A 55 8.99 -11.80 0.50
C ASP A 55 9.61 -11.51 -0.89
N ILE A 56 9.94 -10.26 -1.16
CA ILE A 56 10.54 -9.88 -2.43
C ILE A 56 12.05 -10.14 -2.40
N ASN A 57 12.53 -10.81 -3.44
CA ASN A 57 13.95 -10.91 -3.71
C ASN A 57 14.42 -9.61 -4.39
N GLU A 58 15.22 -8.84 -3.67
CA GLU A 58 15.69 -7.52 -4.09
C GLU A 58 16.43 -7.56 -5.43
N ASN A 59 17.16 -8.66 -5.72
CA ASN A 59 18.01 -8.76 -6.90
C ASN A 59 17.25 -9.12 -8.19
N SER A 60 16.07 -9.70 -8.08
CA SER A 60 15.27 -10.18 -9.21
C SER A 60 13.91 -9.49 -9.37
N VAL A 61 13.66 -8.46 -8.56
CA VAL A 61 12.37 -7.76 -8.58
C VAL A 61 12.23 -6.91 -9.84
N HIS A 62 11.09 -7.06 -10.51
CA HIS A 62 10.69 -6.16 -11.59
C HIS A 62 9.96 -4.93 -11.04
N ARG A 63 9.99 -3.84 -11.81
CA ARG A 63 9.31 -2.60 -11.46
C ARG A 63 7.82 -2.80 -11.18
N SER A 64 7.14 -3.58 -12.01
CA SER A 64 5.71 -3.87 -11.84
C SER A 64 5.41 -4.56 -10.50
N ASP A 65 6.23 -5.56 -10.13
CA ASP A 65 6.07 -6.28 -8.87
C ASP A 65 6.26 -5.35 -7.66
N LEU A 66 7.22 -4.44 -7.75
CA LEU A 66 7.46 -3.45 -6.72
C LEU A 66 6.28 -2.47 -6.59
N GLU A 67 5.79 -1.95 -7.71
CA GLU A 67 4.64 -1.04 -7.73
C GLU A 67 3.37 -1.69 -7.15
N ASP A 68 3.11 -2.96 -7.47
CA ASP A 68 1.96 -3.70 -6.96
C ASP A 68 2.05 -3.90 -5.44
N ARG A 69 3.25 -4.20 -4.93
CA ARG A 69 3.47 -4.31 -3.47
C ARG A 69 3.32 -2.97 -2.75
N LEU A 70 3.75 -1.88 -3.36
CA LEU A 70 3.56 -0.55 -2.79
C LEU A 70 2.08 -0.17 -2.74
N LYS A 71 1.30 -0.52 -3.76
CA LYS A 71 -0.16 -0.34 -3.76
C LYS A 71 -0.82 -1.19 -2.66
N LEU A 72 -0.39 -2.44 -2.48
CA LEU A 72 -0.90 -3.30 -1.41
C LEU A 72 -0.76 -2.66 -0.02
N LYS A 73 0.33 -1.93 0.23
CA LYS A 73 0.51 -1.21 1.49
C LYS A 73 -0.60 -0.20 1.76
N LEU A 74 -1.06 0.48 0.72
CA LEU A 74 -2.16 1.43 0.84
C LEU A 74 -3.45 0.75 1.34
N PHE A 75 -3.77 -0.43 0.82
CA PHE A 75 -4.95 -1.20 1.27
C PHE A 75 -4.82 -1.66 2.72
N ILE A 76 -3.66 -2.20 3.09
CA ILE A 76 -3.40 -2.62 4.47
C ILE A 76 -3.54 -1.43 5.44
N ASP A 77 -3.09 -0.25 5.03
CA ASP A 77 -3.21 0.95 5.84
C ASP A 77 -4.67 1.40 5.97
N PHE A 78 -5.47 1.35 4.90
CA PHE A 78 -6.90 1.64 4.95
C PHE A 78 -7.66 0.62 5.80
N GLU A 79 -7.43 -0.67 5.61
CA GLU A 79 -8.02 -1.71 6.45
C GLU A 79 -7.68 -1.53 7.93
N THR A 80 -6.44 -1.18 8.21
CA THR A 80 -5.97 -0.89 9.56
C THR A 80 -6.71 0.29 10.17
N LEU A 81 -6.93 1.38 9.43
CA LEU A 81 -7.70 2.53 9.90
C LEU A 81 -9.18 2.17 10.09
N GLY A 82 -9.76 1.40 9.17
CA GLY A 82 -11.15 0.96 9.22
C GLY A 82 -11.50 0.18 10.48
N ARG A 83 -10.56 -0.61 11.00
CA ARG A 83 -10.74 -1.37 12.26
C ARG A 83 -10.93 -0.47 13.49
N TYR A 84 -10.50 0.79 13.42
CA TYR A 84 -10.67 1.77 14.50
C TYR A 84 -11.90 2.64 14.30
N ASP A 85 -12.54 2.57 13.11
CA ASP A 85 -13.71 3.38 12.79
C ASP A 85 -15.00 2.64 13.18
N LEU A 86 -15.40 2.85 14.41
CA LEU A 86 -16.66 2.29 14.94
C LEU A 86 -17.87 3.23 14.71
N SER A 87 -17.66 4.40 14.11
CA SER A 87 -18.66 5.46 14.15
C SER A 87 -19.15 5.98 12.79
N VAL A 88 -18.35 5.89 11.76
CA VAL A 88 -18.71 6.37 10.41
C VAL A 88 -19.02 5.16 9.55
N GLY A 89 -20.22 4.62 9.73
CA GLY A 89 -20.82 3.58 8.93
C GLY A 89 -19.82 2.58 8.31
N GLU A 90 -20.03 1.34 8.55
CA GLU A 90 -19.23 0.19 8.10
C GLU A 90 -18.85 0.24 6.60
N HIS A 91 -19.40 1.20 5.85
CA HIS A 91 -19.29 1.32 4.40
C HIS A 91 -18.18 2.24 3.88
N PHE A 92 -17.57 3.11 4.72
CA PHE A 92 -16.55 4.03 4.20
C PHE A 92 -15.27 3.29 3.81
N CYS A 93 -14.83 2.35 4.63
CA CYS A 93 -13.67 1.52 4.31
C CYS A 93 -13.97 0.52 3.20
N ASP A 94 -15.20 -0.01 3.15
CA ASP A 94 -15.66 -0.92 2.09
C ASP A 94 -15.61 -0.26 0.71
N TYR A 95 -15.85 1.05 0.63
CA TYR A 95 -15.72 1.79 -0.62
C TYR A 95 -14.30 1.69 -1.22
N PHE A 96 -13.28 1.83 -0.40
CA PHE A 96 -11.88 1.74 -0.87
C PHE A 96 -11.51 0.32 -1.27
N VAL A 97 -11.96 -0.68 -0.51
CA VAL A 97 -11.75 -2.09 -0.84
C VAL A 97 -12.44 -2.43 -2.16
N SER A 98 -13.73 -2.08 -2.30
CA SER A 98 -14.50 -2.33 -3.53
C SER A 98 -13.90 -1.62 -4.74
N ARG A 99 -13.44 -0.38 -4.57
CA ARG A 99 -12.76 0.34 -5.64
C ARG A 99 -11.50 -0.36 -6.10
N ALA A 100 -10.71 -0.88 -5.18
CA ALA A 100 -9.51 -1.61 -5.49
C ALA A 100 -9.79 -2.92 -6.23
N GLU A 101 -10.80 -3.66 -5.79
CA GLU A 101 -11.25 -4.86 -6.46
C GLU A 101 -11.68 -4.56 -7.89
N ILE A 102 -12.45 -3.49 -8.09
CA ILE A 102 -12.86 -3.04 -9.44
C ILE A 102 -11.63 -2.71 -10.29
N GLU A 103 -10.67 -1.96 -9.77
CA GLU A 103 -9.44 -1.63 -10.50
C GLU A 103 -8.64 -2.90 -10.88
N GLN A 104 -8.57 -3.89 -9.99
CA GLN A 104 -7.94 -5.18 -10.29
C GLN A 104 -8.70 -5.96 -11.37
N PHE A 105 -10.03 -6.01 -11.30
CA PHE A 105 -10.85 -6.63 -12.33
C PHE A 105 -10.65 -5.96 -13.70
N MET A 106 -10.67 -4.64 -13.75
CA MET A 106 -10.43 -3.88 -14.97
C MET A 106 -9.05 -4.16 -15.55
N HIS A 107 -8.03 -4.17 -14.70
CA HIS A 107 -6.66 -4.48 -15.12
C HIS A 107 -6.56 -5.93 -15.66
N THR A 108 -7.20 -6.89 -14.99
CA THR A 108 -7.25 -8.29 -15.44
C THR A 108 -7.92 -8.42 -16.81
N ILE A 109 -9.07 -7.76 -17.01
CA ILE A 109 -9.78 -7.74 -18.29
C ILE A 109 -8.89 -7.14 -19.39
N MET A 110 -8.19 -6.05 -19.10
CA MET A 110 -7.26 -5.45 -20.06
C MET A 110 -6.12 -6.39 -20.44
N LEU A 111 -5.55 -7.13 -19.49
CA LEU A 111 -4.48 -8.10 -19.75
C LEU A 111 -4.98 -9.27 -20.60
N ILE A 112 -6.20 -9.77 -20.34
CA ILE A 112 -6.83 -10.83 -21.16
C ILE A 112 -7.04 -10.31 -22.57
N SER A 113 -7.62 -9.14 -22.73
CA SER A 113 -7.88 -8.51 -24.03
C SER A 113 -6.61 -8.24 -24.82
N ALA A 114 -5.48 -7.97 -24.13
CA ALA A 114 -4.18 -7.79 -24.75
C ALA A 114 -3.43 -9.09 -25.06
N GLY A 115 -4.06 -10.27 -24.84
CA GLY A 115 -3.43 -11.57 -25.09
C GLY A 115 -2.28 -11.92 -24.15
N LYS A 116 -2.23 -11.32 -22.96
CA LYS A 116 -1.19 -11.55 -21.94
C LYS A 116 -1.79 -12.23 -20.68
N PRO A 117 -2.20 -13.50 -20.76
CA PRO A 117 -2.90 -14.17 -19.66
C PRO A 117 -2.02 -14.50 -18.43
N GLY A 118 -0.71 -14.28 -18.46
CA GLY A 118 0.21 -14.63 -17.38
C GLY A 118 0.44 -13.54 -16.32
N GLY A 119 -0.22 -12.40 -16.43
CA GLY A 119 -0.03 -11.23 -15.55
C GLY A 119 -0.97 -11.14 -14.34
N TYR A 120 -1.77 -12.23 -14.07
CA TYR A 120 -2.71 -12.19 -12.95
C TYR A 120 -1.97 -12.48 -11.64
N ARG A 121 -1.93 -11.50 -10.76
CA ARG A 121 -1.61 -11.70 -9.34
C ARG A 121 -2.73 -11.06 -8.53
N PHE A 122 -3.50 -11.89 -7.88
CA PHE A 122 -4.44 -11.48 -6.85
C PHE A 122 -3.69 -11.27 -5.54
#